data_4a445a9db4b3e2f4bfc3b8a16781e503
#
_entry.id   4a445a9db4b3e2f4bfc3b8a16781e503
#
_cell.length_a   1.000
_cell.length_b   1.000
_cell.length_c   1.000
_cell.angle_alpha   90.00
_cell.angle_beta   90.00
_cell.angle_gamma   90.00
#
_symmetry.space_group_name_H-M   'P 1'
#
loop_
_entity.id
_entity.type
_entity.pdbx_description
1 polymer ?
#
loop_
_entity_poly.entity_id
_entity_poly.type
_entity_poly.pdbx_seq_one_letter_code
_entity_poly.pdbx_strand_id
1 'polypeptide(L)'
;MTPVPGPHHSIMVGLNCGLPSEVAWPRVSTGVDWMVSIDDERARQGMRELAESGVVAGETGSASLGALAALSEDASTQAFRAAGLLGPDATVLLLITEGATDRGNYQSIVGKAPEEVGTILTVAS
;
A
#
# COMPACT_ATOMS: atom_id res chain seq x y z
N MET A 1 2.15 11.45 22.70
CA MET A 1 1.46 10.45 21.84
C MET A 1 0.72 9.47 22.74
N THR A 2 -0.51 9.11 22.36
CA THR A 2 -1.32 8.14 23.11
C THR A 2 -1.39 6.86 22.30
N PRO A 3 -1.06 5.68 22.85
CA PRO A 3 -1.21 4.42 22.15
C PRO A 3 -2.67 4.17 21.77
N VAL A 4 -2.89 3.62 20.58
CA VAL A 4 -4.21 3.13 20.18
C VAL A 4 -4.37 1.72 20.75
N PRO A 5 -5.39 1.47 21.61
CA PRO A 5 -5.59 0.15 22.17
C PRO A 5 -5.97 -0.88 21.10
N GLY A 6 -5.46 -2.12 21.22
CA GLY A 6 -5.86 -3.24 20.38
C GLY A 6 -7.26 -3.75 20.64
N PRO A 7 -7.71 -4.77 19.91
CA PRO A 7 -6.88 -5.57 19.01
C PRO A 7 -6.64 -4.91 17.65
N HIS A 8 -5.45 -5.12 17.10
CA HIS A 8 -5.08 -4.65 15.76
C HIS A 8 -5.11 -5.86 14.81
N HIS A 9 -6.18 -6.01 14.04
CA HIS A 9 -6.36 -7.10 13.11
C HIS A 9 -6.26 -6.59 11.66
N SER A 10 -5.17 -6.90 11.00
CA SER A 10 -4.97 -6.64 9.58
C SER A 10 -3.92 -7.62 9.03
N ILE A 11 -4.04 -7.97 7.75
CA ILE A 11 -2.99 -8.71 7.03
C ILE A 11 -1.75 -7.84 6.81
N MET A 12 -1.90 -6.51 6.83
CA MET A 12 -0.80 -5.55 6.69
C MET A 12 -0.04 -5.42 8.01
N VAL A 13 0.63 -6.48 8.44
CA VAL A 13 1.27 -6.58 9.76
C VAL A 13 2.26 -5.45 10.02
N GLY A 14 3.01 -5.03 8.99
CA GLY A 14 3.98 -3.93 9.10
C GLY A 14 3.35 -2.55 9.32
N LEU A 15 2.06 -2.38 9.02
CA LEU A 15 1.30 -1.15 9.27
C LEU A 15 0.44 -1.24 10.54
N ASN A 16 0.37 -2.41 11.17
CA ASN A 16 -0.51 -2.69 12.29
C ASN A 16 0.13 -2.26 13.63
N CYS A 17 0.48 -1.00 13.75
CA CYS A 17 1.19 -0.44 14.90
C CYS A 17 0.28 0.46 15.74
N GLY A 18 0.10 0.09 17.02
CA GLY A 18 -0.68 0.88 17.98
C GLY A 18 0.02 2.13 18.51
N LEU A 19 1.32 2.30 18.25
CA LEU A 19 2.09 3.46 18.70
C LEU A 19 3.01 3.94 17.56
N PRO A 20 2.86 5.19 17.10
CA PRO A 20 3.77 5.77 16.12
C PRO A 20 5.21 5.89 16.68
N SER A 21 6.20 5.83 15.78
CA SER A 21 7.60 6.06 16.15
C SER A 21 7.81 7.51 16.59
N GLU A 22 8.32 7.72 17.80
CA GLU A 22 8.63 9.06 18.33
C GLU A 22 9.72 9.77 17.50
N VAL A 23 10.63 9.01 16.88
CA VAL A 23 11.69 9.55 16.03
C VAL A 23 11.13 9.99 14.67
N ALA A 24 10.18 9.23 14.10
CA ALA A 24 9.58 9.54 12.81
C ALA A 24 8.47 10.60 12.89
N TRP A 25 7.75 10.65 14.01
CA TRP A 25 6.55 11.48 14.15
C TRP A 25 6.74 12.97 13.84
N PRO A 26 7.81 13.65 14.29
CA PRO A 26 8.00 15.07 13.96
C PRO A 26 8.07 15.34 12.45
N ARG A 27 8.58 14.39 11.67
CA ARG A 27 8.66 14.51 10.21
C ARG A 27 7.37 14.12 9.53
N VAL A 28 6.73 13.06 10.00
CA VAL A 28 5.44 12.60 9.47
C VAL A 28 4.36 13.65 9.70
N SER A 29 4.27 14.21 10.93
CA SER A 29 3.24 15.18 11.28
C SER A 29 3.33 16.52 10.57
N THR A 30 4.51 16.86 10.02
CA THR A 30 4.73 18.13 9.32
C THR A 30 4.94 17.98 7.81
N GLY A 31 5.26 16.76 7.33
CA GLY A 31 5.63 16.52 5.95
C GLY A 31 4.65 15.63 5.16
N VAL A 32 3.62 15.07 5.83
CA VAL A 32 2.60 14.25 5.16
C VAL A 32 1.30 15.01 5.11
N ASP A 33 0.82 15.30 3.90
CA ASP A 33 -0.41 16.07 3.67
C ASP A 33 -1.67 15.19 3.84
N TRP A 34 -1.59 13.91 3.48
CA TRP A 34 -2.73 13.00 3.51
C TRP A 34 -2.36 11.67 4.16
N MET A 35 -3.18 11.22 5.08
CA MET A 35 -3.12 9.88 5.67
C MET A 35 -4.35 9.10 5.21
N VAL A 36 -4.11 7.91 4.66
CA VAL A 36 -5.17 7.06 4.07
C VAL A 36 -5.25 5.77 4.87
N SER A 37 -6.46 5.40 5.27
CA SER A 37 -6.76 4.09 5.83
C SER A 37 -7.46 3.25 4.77
N ILE A 38 -7.02 2.02 4.60
CA ILE A 38 -7.61 1.04 3.69
C ILE A 38 -7.95 -0.23 4.44
N ASP A 39 -8.87 -1.02 3.90
CA ASP A 39 -9.13 -2.37 4.39
C ASP A 39 -8.18 -3.41 3.79
N ASP A 40 -8.22 -4.62 4.35
CA ASP A 40 -7.37 -5.73 3.91
C ASP A 40 -7.63 -6.14 2.45
N GLU A 41 -8.85 -5.95 1.93
CA GLU A 41 -9.16 -6.33 0.55
C GLU A 41 -8.50 -5.39 -0.45
N ARG A 42 -8.38 -4.10 -0.13
CA ARG A 42 -7.60 -3.16 -0.94
C ARG A 42 -6.12 -3.54 -1.00
N ALA A 43 -5.56 -4.03 0.09
CA ALA A 43 -4.18 -4.55 0.08
C ALA A 43 -4.06 -5.80 -0.79
N ARG A 44 -5.00 -6.77 -0.69
CA ARG A 44 -5.03 -7.96 -1.56
C ARG A 44 -5.18 -7.61 -3.03
N GLN A 45 -6.03 -6.64 -3.35
CA GLN A 45 -6.17 -6.13 -4.71
C GLN A 45 -4.83 -5.57 -5.21
N GLY A 46 -4.16 -4.72 -4.43
CA GLY A 46 -2.84 -4.19 -4.76
C GLY A 46 -1.79 -5.29 -5.00
N MET A 47 -1.80 -6.38 -4.21
CA MET A 47 -0.91 -7.53 -4.44
C MET A 47 -1.15 -8.16 -5.81
N ARG A 48 -2.41 -8.39 -6.20
CA ARG A 48 -2.77 -8.98 -7.49
C ARG A 48 -2.34 -8.08 -8.67
N GLU A 49 -2.65 -6.79 -8.60
CA GLU A 49 -2.32 -5.82 -9.65
C GLU A 49 -0.81 -5.63 -9.82
N LEU A 50 -0.05 -5.59 -8.72
CA LEU A 50 1.41 -5.56 -8.77
C LEU A 50 1.98 -6.82 -9.41
N ALA A 51 1.44 -7.99 -9.06
CA ALA A 51 1.86 -9.25 -9.64
C ALA A 51 1.58 -9.33 -11.15
N GLU A 52 0.44 -8.81 -11.63
CA GLU A 52 0.14 -8.68 -13.07
C GLU A 52 1.15 -7.78 -13.78
N SER A 53 1.66 -6.78 -13.09
CA SER A 53 2.71 -5.87 -13.58
C SER A 53 4.13 -6.43 -13.40
N GLY A 54 4.29 -7.68 -12.94
CA GLY A 54 5.59 -8.31 -12.72
C GLY A 54 6.31 -7.86 -11.45
N VAL A 55 5.60 -7.26 -10.50
CA VAL A 55 6.16 -6.78 -9.23
C VAL A 55 5.67 -7.65 -8.07
N VAL A 56 6.60 -8.21 -7.32
CA VAL A 56 6.29 -8.99 -6.10
C VAL A 56 6.26 -8.05 -4.90
N ALA A 57 5.08 -7.93 -4.27
CA ALA A 57 4.88 -7.17 -3.04
C ALA A 57 4.06 -7.97 -2.05
N GLY A 58 4.45 -7.96 -0.78
CA GLY A 58 3.65 -8.51 0.31
C GLY A 58 2.48 -7.61 0.70
N GLU A 59 1.77 -8.00 1.72
CA GLU A 59 0.53 -7.35 2.17
C GLU A 59 0.75 -5.88 2.56
N THR A 60 1.81 -5.63 3.32
CA THR A 60 2.18 -4.27 3.73
C THR A 60 2.74 -3.47 2.55
N GLY A 61 3.57 -4.10 1.71
CA GLY A 61 4.20 -3.44 0.55
C GLY A 61 3.19 -3.00 -0.51
N SER A 62 2.11 -3.76 -0.70
CA SER A 62 1.04 -3.48 -1.66
C SER A 62 0.03 -2.43 -1.19
N ALA A 63 0.04 -2.08 0.10
CA ALA A 63 -0.90 -1.12 0.67
C ALA A 63 -0.84 0.25 -0.03
N SER A 64 0.33 0.65 -0.54
CA SER A 64 0.49 1.90 -1.28
C SER A 64 -0.33 1.92 -2.58
N LEU A 65 -0.35 0.82 -3.34
CA LEU A 65 -1.20 0.71 -4.54
C LEU A 65 -2.67 0.58 -4.16
N GLY A 66 -3.01 -0.21 -3.14
CA GLY A 66 -4.37 -0.29 -2.62
C GLY A 66 -4.93 1.05 -2.17
N ALA A 67 -4.09 1.89 -1.53
CA ALA A 67 -4.46 3.25 -1.14
C ALA A 67 -4.67 4.16 -2.35
N LEU A 68 -3.82 4.06 -3.39
CA LEU A 68 -3.99 4.81 -4.63
C LEU A 68 -5.31 4.46 -5.33
N ALA A 69 -5.65 3.17 -5.40
CA ALA A 69 -6.93 2.72 -5.95
C ALA A 69 -8.11 3.27 -5.15
N ALA A 70 -8.07 3.18 -3.80
CA ALA A 70 -9.09 3.74 -2.93
C ALA A 70 -9.25 5.27 -3.12
N LEU A 71 -8.14 6.01 -3.21
CA LEU A 71 -8.17 7.45 -3.46
C LEU A 71 -8.83 7.81 -4.80
N SER A 72 -8.66 6.96 -5.82
CA SER A 72 -9.19 7.18 -7.16
C SER A 72 -10.67 6.80 -7.28
N GLU A 73 -11.12 5.77 -6.57
CA GLU A 73 -12.40 5.11 -6.80
C GLU A 73 -13.43 5.35 -5.70
N ASP A 74 -13.03 5.42 -4.43
CA ASP A 74 -13.96 5.39 -3.33
C ASP A 74 -14.71 6.72 -3.16
N ALA A 75 -16.00 6.64 -2.85
CA ALA A 75 -16.83 7.82 -2.63
C ALA A 75 -16.35 8.66 -1.44
N SER A 76 -15.78 8.02 -0.41
CA SER A 76 -15.24 8.67 0.79
C SER A 76 -14.03 9.58 0.50
N THR A 77 -13.37 9.41 -0.66
CA THR A 77 -12.16 10.16 -1.05
C THR A 77 -12.45 11.30 -2.03
N GLN A 78 -13.71 11.70 -2.18
CA GLN A 78 -14.11 12.77 -3.08
C GLN A 78 -13.37 14.09 -2.84
N ALA A 79 -13.12 14.45 -1.58
CA ALA A 79 -12.38 15.67 -1.23
C ALA A 79 -10.94 15.65 -1.77
N PHE A 80 -10.28 14.48 -1.72
CA PHE A 80 -8.95 14.30 -2.29
C PHE A 80 -8.97 14.45 -3.83
N ARG A 81 -9.93 13.82 -4.51
CA ARG A 81 -10.07 13.98 -5.97
C ARG A 81 -10.41 15.40 -6.37
N ALA A 82 -11.25 16.10 -5.60
CA ALA A 82 -11.58 17.50 -5.84
C ALA A 82 -10.38 18.44 -5.69
N ALA A 83 -9.36 18.05 -4.94
CA ALA A 83 -8.10 18.78 -4.84
C ALA A 83 -7.22 18.69 -6.11
N GLY A 84 -7.58 17.83 -7.08
CA GLY A 84 -6.91 17.72 -8.39
C GLY A 84 -5.50 17.10 -8.34
N LEU A 85 -5.17 16.41 -7.27
CA LEU A 85 -3.82 15.85 -7.06
C LEU A 85 -3.51 14.66 -7.98
N LEU A 86 -4.54 13.94 -8.45
CA LEU A 86 -4.43 12.83 -9.42
C LEU A 86 -5.06 13.24 -10.75
N GLY A 87 -4.43 14.13 -11.47
CA GLY A 87 -4.82 14.49 -12.84
C GLY A 87 -4.26 13.50 -13.87
N PRO A 88 -4.67 13.60 -15.15
CA PRO A 88 -4.23 12.68 -16.21
C PRO A 88 -2.71 12.70 -16.44
N ASP A 89 -2.04 13.79 -16.09
CA ASP A 89 -0.58 13.95 -16.24
C ASP A 89 0.18 13.73 -14.92
N ALA A 90 -0.50 13.23 -13.86
CA ALA A 90 0.13 13.03 -12.56
C ALA A 90 1.12 11.85 -12.61
N THR A 91 2.32 12.08 -12.08
CA THR A 91 3.29 11.01 -11.82
C THR A 91 3.23 10.61 -10.36
N VAL A 92 2.98 9.34 -10.10
CA VAL A 92 2.85 8.80 -8.75
C VAL A 92 4.01 7.86 -8.45
N LEU A 93 4.74 8.13 -7.36
CA LEU A 93 5.75 7.22 -6.83
C LEU A 93 5.14 6.37 -5.72
N LEU A 94 5.16 5.06 -5.90
CA LEU A 94 4.77 4.09 -4.87
C LEU A 94 6.01 3.46 -4.26
N LEU A 95 6.07 3.43 -2.93
CA LEU A 95 7.14 2.76 -2.18
C LEU A 95 6.65 1.39 -1.73
N ILE A 96 7.24 0.33 -2.30
CA ILE A 96 6.97 -1.05 -1.93
C ILE A 96 8.03 -1.47 -0.91
N THR A 97 7.67 -1.47 0.35
CA THR A 97 8.58 -1.65 1.47
C THR A 97 8.72 -3.10 1.93
N GLU A 98 7.91 -4.01 1.38
CA GLU A 98 7.90 -5.42 1.75
C GLU A 98 7.65 -6.30 0.51
N GLY A 99 8.45 -7.37 0.38
CA GLY A 99 8.23 -8.44 -0.59
C GLY A 99 7.31 -9.54 -0.03
N ALA A 100 7.20 -10.67 -0.73
CA ALA A 100 6.40 -11.84 -0.32
C ALA A 100 7.09 -12.61 0.83
N THR A 101 7.11 -12.04 2.03
CA THR A 101 7.72 -12.64 3.23
C THR A 101 6.95 -13.88 3.70
N ASP A 102 5.62 -13.84 3.65
CA ASP A 102 4.76 -15.02 3.78
C ASP A 102 4.37 -15.55 2.40
N ARG A 103 5.17 -16.50 1.90
CA ARG A 103 5.01 -17.08 0.55
C ARG A 103 3.68 -17.83 0.40
N GLY A 104 3.23 -18.51 1.47
CA GLY A 104 1.98 -19.26 1.45
C GLY A 104 0.77 -18.33 1.33
N ASN A 105 0.75 -17.27 2.12
CA ASN A 105 -0.29 -16.27 2.05
C ASN A 105 -0.26 -15.51 0.73
N TYR A 106 0.93 -15.13 0.24
CA TYR A 106 1.10 -14.51 -1.07
C TYR A 106 0.46 -15.36 -2.18
N GLN A 107 0.83 -16.65 -2.25
CA GLN A 107 0.29 -17.57 -3.27
C GLN A 107 -1.24 -17.74 -3.14
N SER A 108 -1.77 -17.74 -1.93
CA SER A 108 -3.21 -17.85 -1.71
C SER A 108 -3.99 -16.63 -2.21
N ILE A 109 -3.38 -15.44 -2.13
CA ILE A 109 -3.98 -14.17 -2.57
C ILE A 109 -3.81 -13.94 -4.07
N VAL A 110 -2.59 -14.14 -4.57
CA VAL A 110 -2.21 -13.85 -5.97
C VAL A 110 -2.50 -15.01 -6.92
N GLY A 111 -2.58 -16.25 -6.40
CA GLY A 111 -2.77 -17.46 -7.21
C GLY A 111 -1.51 -17.99 -7.89
N LYS A 112 -0.36 -17.34 -7.67
CA LYS A 112 0.96 -17.73 -8.22
C LYS A 112 2.02 -17.65 -7.14
N ALA A 113 3.05 -18.47 -7.24
CA ALA A 113 4.22 -18.33 -6.38
C ALA A 113 4.99 -17.04 -6.74
N PRO A 114 5.71 -16.41 -5.80
CA PRO A 114 6.47 -15.19 -6.09
C PRO A 114 7.47 -15.34 -7.24
N GLU A 115 8.06 -16.52 -7.42
CA GLU A 115 9.02 -16.82 -8.48
C GLU A 115 8.37 -16.92 -9.87
N GLU A 116 7.07 -17.15 -9.93
CA GLU A 116 6.30 -17.23 -11.18
C GLU A 116 5.88 -15.83 -11.67
N VAL A 117 6.04 -14.82 -10.82
CA VAL A 117 5.82 -13.43 -11.18
C VAL A 117 7.07 -12.90 -11.84
N GLY A 118 7.04 -12.75 -13.15
CA GLY A 118 8.19 -12.27 -13.92
C GLY A 118 8.56 -10.84 -13.54
N THR A 119 9.84 -10.58 -13.26
CA THR A 119 10.31 -9.22 -12.98
C THR A 119 10.39 -8.44 -14.30
N ILE A 120 9.45 -7.55 -14.54
CA ILE A 120 9.52 -6.59 -15.64
C ILE A 120 10.36 -5.39 -15.17
N LEU A 121 11.69 -5.48 -15.34
CA LEU A 121 12.56 -4.32 -15.20
C LEU A 121 12.58 -3.58 -16.54
N THR A 122 11.63 -2.68 -16.75
CA THR A 122 11.73 -1.72 -17.86
C THR A 122 12.56 -0.54 -17.38
N VAL A 123 13.85 -0.54 -17.71
CA VAL A 123 14.67 0.66 -17.58
C VAL A 123 14.34 1.53 -18.78
N ALA A 124 13.59 2.59 -18.56
CA ALA A 124 13.40 3.62 -19.59
C ALA A 124 14.76 4.28 -19.85
N SER A 125 15.25 4.17 -21.07
CA SER A 125 16.47 4.84 -21.58
C SER A 125 16.14 6.27 -21.98
#